data_5c45061dd6245a0fec091724b2809f89
#
_entry.id   5c45061dd6245a0fec091724b2809f89
#
_cell.length_a   1.000
_cell.length_b   1.000
_cell.length_c   1.000
_cell.angle_alpha   90.00
_cell.angle_beta   90.00
_cell.angle_gamma   90.00
#
_symmetry.space_group_name_H-M   'P 1'
#
loop_
_entity.id
_entity.type
_entity.pdbx_description
1 polymer ?
#
loop_
_entity_poly.entity_id
_entity_poly.type
_entity_poly.pdbx_seq_one_letter_code
_entity_poly.pdbx_strand_id
1 'polypeptide(L)'
;MQQKIIILDFGSQTTQLIGRRVRELDTFCEILPYNKFPKDDPSVIGVILSGSPYSVHDSEAFKVDLSQFIGKIPVLGICYGAQYISHSNGGKVEQTGTREYGRANLEHIDLNNRLFAGFEKGSQVWMSHGDTITAIPEDYDIIASTGDVKYAAFASKTQPVWAVQFHPEVYHSLQGKMLLENFVVNICGSKQEWSAASFVESAVQEIREQVGNDRVILGLSGGVDSSVCAVLLNKAIGKNLTCIFVDHGMLRKNEFTKVMEAYKGLGLNVIGVDASEQFFKDLAGVTDPEQKRKIIGRDFVEVFNAEAKKITDAKWLAQGTIYPDRIESLSIT
;
A
#
# COMPACT_ATOMS: atom_id res chain seq x y z
N MET A 1 -22.09 0.62 8.35
CA MET A 1 -20.66 0.98 8.43
C MET A 1 -19.90 -0.11 7.67
N GLN A 2 -19.07 0.26 6.70
CA GLN A 2 -18.34 -0.69 5.87
C GLN A 2 -17.25 -1.38 6.71
N GLN A 3 -17.23 -2.71 6.72
CA GLN A 3 -16.18 -3.49 7.39
C GLN A 3 -14.83 -3.28 6.70
N LYS A 4 -13.74 -3.24 7.47
CA LYS A 4 -12.39 -3.08 6.93
C LYS A 4 -11.32 -3.91 7.64
N ILE A 5 -10.29 -4.27 6.88
CA ILE A 5 -9.02 -4.79 7.39
C ILE A 5 -8.03 -3.64 7.48
N ILE A 6 -7.34 -3.49 8.60
CA ILE A 6 -6.22 -2.57 8.72
C ILE A 6 -4.93 -3.33 8.40
N ILE A 7 -4.14 -2.76 7.51
CA ILE A 7 -2.79 -3.25 7.19
C ILE A 7 -1.80 -2.23 7.77
N LEU A 8 -1.06 -2.63 8.79
CA LEU A 8 -0.01 -1.80 9.37
C LEU A 8 1.27 -1.99 8.56
N ASP A 9 1.74 -0.88 7.98
CA ASP A 9 2.89 -0.86 7.08
C ASP A 9 4.19 -0.62 7.86
N PHE A 10 5.08 -1.60 7.80
CA PHE A 10 6.43 -1.55 8.34
C PHE A 10 7.49 -1.27 7.25
N GLY A 11 7.09 -0.65 6.15
CA GLY A 11 7.99 -0.28 5.05
C GLY A 11 8.27 -1.39 4.04
N SER A 12 7.45 -2.45 4.00
CA SER A 12 7.62 -3.51 3.01
C SER A 12 7.26 -3.06 1.60
N GLN A 13 8.06 -3.49 0.62
CA GLN A 13 7.74 -3.31 -0.79
C GLN A 13 6.46 -4.05 -1.22
N THR A 14 6.04 -5.05 -0.46
CA THR A 14 4.87 -5.89 -0.76
C THR A 14 3.61 -5.48 -0.01
N THR A 15 3.63 -4.45 0.84
CA THR A 15 2.45 -4.00 1.61
C THR A 15 1.26 -3.69 0.71
N GLN A 16 1.48 -3.00 -0.42
CA GLN A 16 0.41 -2.71 -1.38
C GLN A 16 -0.17 -3.97 -2.02
N LEU A 17 0.65 -5.01 -2.18
CA LEU A 17 0.20 -6.28 -2.72
C LEU A 17 -0.71 -7.01 -1.72
N ILE A 18 -0.42 -6.92 -0.40
CA ILE A 18 -1.34 -7.40 0.64
C ILE A 18 -2.70 -6.70 0.50
N GLY A 19 -2.70 -5.36 0.42
CA GLY A 19 -3.93 -4.59 0.23
C GLY A 19 -4.70 -4.97 -1.04
N ARG A 20 -3.98 -5.19 -2.14
CA ARG A 20 -4.59 -5.67 -3.38
C ARG A 20 -5.27 -7.02 -3.19
N ARG A 21 -4.58 -7.98 -2.54
CA ARG A 21 -5.15 -9.31 -2.28
C ARG A 21 -6.41 -9.25 -1.41
N VAL A 22 -6.43 -8.40 -0.39
CA VAL A 22 -7.63 -8.19 0.44
C VAL A 22 -8.78 -7.62 -0.39
N ARG A 23 -8.52 -6.66 -1.27
CA ARG A 23 -9.53 -6.08 -2.17
C ARG A 23 -10.02 -7.06 -3.23
N GLU A 24 -9.18 -7.97 -3.71
CA GLU A 24 -9.57 -9.07 -4.60
C GLU A 24 -10.53 -10.08 -3.92
N LEU A 25 -10.70 -10.00 -2.59
CA LEU A 25 -11.68 -10.73 -1.81
C LEU A 25 -12.93 -9.87 -1.47
N ASP A 26 -13.19 -8.85 -2.26
CA ASP A 26 -14.32 -7.93 -2.07
C ASP A 26 -14.40 -7.35 -0.65
N THR A 27 -13.24 -7.12 -0.04
CA THR A 27 -13.12 -6.58 1.32
C THR A 27 -12.35 -5.27 1.29
N PHE A 28 -12.89 -4.23 1.93
CA PHE A 28 -12.17 -2.97 2.08
C PHE A 28 -10.96 -3.11 3.02
N CYS A 29 -9.88 -2.42 2.69
CA CYS A 29 -8.72 -2.32 3.58
C CYS A 29 -8.09 -0.93 3.52
N GLU A 30 -7.56 -0.51 4.64
CA GLU A 30 -6.71 0.67 4.75
C GLU A 30 -5.28 0.27 5.07
N ILE A 31 -4.32 0.87 4.37
CA ILE A 31 -2.90 0.73 4.67
C ILE A 31 -2.47 1.95 5.45
N LEU A 32 -2.06 1.74 6.69
CA LEU A 32 -1.68 2.80 7.61
C LEU A 32 -0.23 2.61 8.08
N PRO A 33 0.49 3.68 8.39
CA PRO A 33 1.78 3.56 9.07
C PRO A 33 1.65 2.70 10.33
N TYR A 34 2.68 1.93 10.66
CA TYR A 34 2.72 0.97 11.76
C TYR A 34 2.20 1.52 13.11
N ASN A 35 2.34 2.81 13.35
CA ASN A 35 1.98 3.50 14.60
C ASN A 35 0.64 4.26 14.54
N LYS A 36 -0.17 4.06 13.49
CA LYS A 36 -1.42 4.78 13.24
C LYS A 36 -2.65 3.85 13.27
N PHE A 37 -2.65 2.86 14.16
CA PHE A 37 -3.84 2.01 14.34
C PHE A 37 -5.03 2.85 14.83
N PRO A 38 -6.21 2.78 14.16
CA PRO A 38 -7.41 3.50 14.56
C PRO A 38 -8.03 2.84 15.79
N LYS A 39 -7.81 3.45 16.97
CA LYS A 39 -8.40 2.96 18.22
C LYS A 39 -9.91 3.16 18.18
N ASP A 40 -10.63 2.16 18.72
CA ASP A 40 -12.08 2.22 18.92
C ASP A 40 -12.92 2.40 17.64
N ASP A 41 -12.39 2.00 16.48
CA ASP A 41 -13.13 1.96 15.24
C ASP A 41 -13.86 0.61 15.07
N PRO A 42 -15.19 0.56 15.25
CA PRO A 42 -15.95 -0.69 15.20
C PRO A 42 -16.06 -1.30 13.79
N SER A 43 -15.63 -0.58 12.76
CA SER A 43 -15.58 -1.11 11.39
C SER A 43 -14.38 -2.01 11.15
N VAL A 44 -13.36 -1.97 12.02
CA VAL A 44 -12.15 -2.80 11.90
C VAL A 44 -12.44 -4.21 12.36
N ILE A 45 -12.38 -5.15 11.44
CA ILE A 45 -12.66 -6.58 11.68
C ILE A 45 -11.40 -7.44 11.79
N GLY A 46 -10.23 -6.92 11.45
CA GLY A 46 -8.96 -7.62 11.52
C GLY A 46 -7.77 -6.73 11.22
N VAL A 47 -6.58 -7.16 11.62
CA VAL A 47 -5.31 -6.47 11.40
C VAL A 47 -4.31 -7.39 10.72
N ILE A 48 -3.60 -6.86 9.73
CA ILE A 48 -2.44 -7.52 9.10
C ILE A 48 -1.21 -6.67 9.39
N LEU A 49 -0.17 -7.27 9.94
CA LEU A 49 1.15 -6.67 10.12
C LEU A 49 2.01 -7.06 8.91
N SER A 50 2.50 -6.10 8.16
CA SER A 50 3.28 -6.34 6.95
C SER A 50 4.71 -6.83 7.23
N GLY A 51 5.43 -7.17 6.17
CA GLY A 51 6.89 -7.33 6.22
C GLY A 51 7.62 -6.00 6.43
N SER A 52 8.94 -6.08 6.56
CA SER A 52 9.84 -4.93 6.66
C SER A 52 11.22 -5.29 6.08
N PRO A 53 12.00 -4.33 5.56
CA PRO A 53 13.41 -4.52 5.25
C PRO A 53 14.32 -4.47 6.50
N TYR A 54 13.78 -4.07 7.65
CA TYR A 54 14.53 -3.93 8.91
C TYR A 54 14.47 -5.18 9.77
N SER A 55 15.40 -5.27 10.75
CA SER A 55 15.42 -6.28 11.80
C SER A 55 14.62 -5.82 13.04
N VAL A 56 14.04 -6.76 13.76
CA VAL A 56 13.42 -6.47 15.09
C VAL A 56 14.46 -6.06 16.14
N HIS A 57 15.75 -6.28 15.86
CA HIS A 57 16.90 -5.95 16.71
C HIS A 57 17.55 -4.60 16.38
N ASP A 58 17.12 -3.94 15.31
CA ASP A 58 17.66 -2.63 14.96
C ASP A 58 17.36 -1.60 16.06
N SER A 59 18.28 -0.68 16.30
CA SER A 59 18.11 0.39 17.31
C SER A 59 16.89 1.25 17.07
N GLU A 60 16.50 1.38 15.81
CA GLU A 60 15.32 2.11 15.33
C GLU A 60 14.16 1.18 14.95
N ALA A 61 14.16 -0.07 15.45
CA ALA A 61 13.09 -1.02 15.18
C ALA A 61 11.71 -0.41 15.50
N PHE A 62 10.75 -0.71 14.67
CA PHE A 62 9.38 -0.23 14.82
C PHE A 62 8.76 -0.68 16.16
N LYS A 63 8.21 0.28 16.90
CA LYS A 63 7.54 0.01 18.17
C LYS A 63 6.03 0.16 17.99
N VAL A 64 5.33 -0.96 18.10
CA VAL A 64 3.87 -1.04 18.03
C VAL A 64 3.35 -1.60 19.35
N ASP A 65 2.39 -0.92 19.91
CA ASP A 65 1.65 -1.44 21.06
C ASP A 65 0.60 -2.46 20.58
N LEU A 66 0.96 -3.73 20.63
CA LEU A 66 0.12 -4.84 20.20
C LEU A 66 -1.16 -4.98 21.04
N SER A 67 -1.18 -4.47 22.28
CA SER A 67 -2.36 -4.53 23.17
C SER A 67 -3.56 -3.73 22.65
N GLN A 68 -3.33 -2.87 21.67
CA GLN A 68 -4.39 -2.10 21.02
C GLN A 68 -5.37 -2.98 20.25
N PHE A 69 -4.91 -4.15 19.74
CA PHE A 69 -5.70 -5.03 18.89
C PHE A 69 -5.57 -6.52 19.22
N ILE A 70 -4.44 -7.02 19.77
CA ILE A 70 -4.32 -8.42 20.22
C ILE A 70 -5.31 -8.67 21.37
N GLY A 71 -6.01 -9.80 21.27
CA GLY A 71 -7.06 -10.17 22.21
C GLY A 71 -8.43 -9.53 21.95
N LYS A 72 -8.52 -8.60 21.00
CA LYS A 72 -9.77 -7.90 20.65
C LYS A 72 -10.30 -8.27 19.27
N ILE A 73 -9.41 -8.35 18.30
CA ILE A 73 -9.72 -8.68 16.90
C ILE A 73 -8.66 -9.62 16.32
N PRO A 74 -8.98 -10.38 15.25
CA PRO A 74 -8.01 -11.24 14.58
C PRO A 74 -6.79 -10.49 14.04
N VAL A 75 -5.60 -11.09 14.23
CA VAL A 75 -4.32 -10.53 13.80
C VAL A 75 -3.55 -11.55 12.96
N LEU A 76 -3.01 -11.11 11.82
CA LEU A 76 -2.08 -11.87 10.98
C LEU A 76 -0.75 -11.13 10.85
N GLY A 77 0.34 -11.72 11.33
CA GLY A 77 1.70 -11.24 11.08
C GLY A 77 2.30 -11.90 9.83
N ILE A 78 2.85 -11.11 8.92
CA ILE A 78 3.52 -11.59 7.70
C ILE A 78 5.00 -11.20 7.77
N CYS A 79 5.92 -12.17 7.63
CA CYS A 79 7.36 -12.00 7.62
C CYS A 79 7.85 -11.20 8.86
N TYR A 80 8.22 -9.93 8.72
CA TYR A 80 8.57 -9.06 9.85
C TYR A 80 7.46 -8.99 10.89
N GLY A 81 6.19 -8.90 10.48
CA GLY A 81 5.05 -8.90 11.38
C GLY A 81 4.98 -10.17 12.24
N ALA A 82 5.35 -11.34 11.69
CA ALA A 82 5.46 -12.58 12.44
C ALA A 82 6.64 -12.55 13.43
N GLN A 83 7.80 -12.05 12.99
CA GLN A 83 8.97 -11.85 13.85
C GLN A 83 8.65 -10.90 15.01
N TYR A 84 7.97 -9.79 14.72
CA TYR A 84 7.59 -8.81 15.71
C TYR A 84 6.62 -9.38 16.76
N ILE A 85 5.61 -10.16 16.34
CA ILE A 85 4.71 -10.88 17.26
C ILE A 85 5.50 -11.83 18.14
N SER A 86 6.38 -12.65 17.57
CA SER A 86 7.20 -13.59 18.33
C SER A 86 8.08 -12.87 19.34
N HIS A 87 8.87 -11.91 18.90
CA HIS A 87 9.81 -11.15 19.73
C HIS A 87 9.12 -10.41 20.87
N SER A 88 7.99 -9.74 20.60
CA SER A 88 7.25 -8.93 21.58
C SER A 88 6.54 -9.77 22.65
N ASN A 89 6.32 -11.06 22.40
CA ASN A 89 5.65 -11.99 23.33
C ASN A 89 6.60 -13.02 23.95
N GLY A 90 7.93 -12.78 23.91
CA GLY A 90 8.92 -13.63 24.60
C GLY A 90 9.49 -14.77 23.75
N GLY A 91 9.21 -14.81 22.45
CA GLY A 91 9.90 -15.65 21.49
C GLY A 91 11.29 -15.12 21.14
N LYS A 92 11.99 -15.81 20.26
CA LYS A 92 13.32 -15.43 19.80
C LYS A 92 13.37 -15.29 18.28
N VAL A 93 14.02 -14.22 17.84
CA VAL A 93 14.35 -13.95 16.44
C VAL A 93 15.86 -13.76 16.38
N GLU A 94 16.53 -14.41 15.46
CA GLU A 94 18.00 -14.38 15.38
C GLU A 94 18.43 -14.18 13.92
N GLN A 95 19.55 -13.48 13.75
CA GLN A 95 20.23 -13.45 12.47
C GLN A 95 20.92 -14.79 12.27
N THR A 96 20.34 -15.60 11.41
CA THR A 96 20.97 -16.86 11.00
C THR A 96 21.90 -16.60 9.82
N GLY A 97 23.03 -17.31 9.76
CA GLY A 97 23.97 -17.21 8.63
C GLY A 97 23.37 -17.66 7.29
N THR A 98 22.21 -18.29 7.33
CA THR A 98 21.43 -18.73 6.15
C THR A 98 20.30 -17.76 5.93
N ARG A 99 20.49 -16.86 4.96
CA ARG A 99 19.39 -16.01 4.48
C ARG A 99 18.50 -16.82 3.58
N GLU A 100 17.21 -16.89 3.90
CA GLU A 100 16.26 -17.65 3.10
C GLU A 100 15.57 -16.74 2.10
N TYR A 101 15.95 -16.88 0.85
CA TYR A 101 15.33 -16.19 -0.27
C TYR A 101 14.92 -17.20 -1.33
N GLY A 102 13.63 -17.25 -1.64
CA GLY A 102 13.15 -18.08 -2.73
C GLY A 102 11.98 -18.99 -2.38
N ARG A 103 11.88 -20.06 -3.13
CA ARG A 103 10.81 -21.06 -3.02
C ARG A 103 11.15 -22.06 -1.92
N ALA A 104 10.20 -22.30 -1.03
CA ALA A 104 10.23 -23.38 -0.05
C ALA A 104 8.92 -24.16 -0.11
N ASN A 105 8.93 -25.42 0.32
CA ASN A 105 7.71 -26.21 0.43
C ASN A 105 7.36 -26.42 1.90
N LEU A 106 6.08 -26.30 2.24
CA LEU A 106 5.58 -26.59 3.58
C LEU A 106 5.55 -28.12 3.76
N GLU A 107 6.47 -28.65 4.57
CA GLU A 107 6.56 -30.09 4.86
C GLU A 107 5.53 -30.52 5.91
N HIS A 108 5.35 -29.68 6.93
CA HIS A 108 4.32 -29.83 7.95
C HIS A 108 3.30 -28.72 7.81
N ILE A 109 2.01 -29.09 7.84
CA ILE A 109 0.87 -28.16 7.87
C ILE A 109 -0.20 -28.75 8.78
N ASP A 110 -0.63 -27.99 9.77
CA ASP A 110 -1.83 -28.33 10.55
C ASP A 110 -3.09 -27.94 9.77
N LEU A 111 -3.64 -28.90 9.05
CA LEU A 111 -4.84 -28.72 8.22
C LEU A 111 -6.12 -28.50 9.06
N ASN A 112 -6.10 -28.73 10.37
CA ASN A 112 -7.20 -28.40 11.26
C ASN A 112 -7.19 -26.93 11.68
N ASN A 113 -6.07 -26.24 11.51
CA ASN A 113 -6.00 -24.82 11.77
C ASN A 113 -6.75 -24.03 10.71
N ARG A 114 -7.63 -23.12 11.12
CA ARG A 114 -8.49 -22.32 10.24
C ARG A 114 -7.71 -21.56 9.17
N LEU A 115 -6.47 -21.10 9.45
CA LEU A 115 -5.65 -20.38 8.50
C LEU A 115 -5.23 -21.26 7.31
N PHE A 116 -5.02 -22.57 7.54
CA PHE A 116 -4.60 -23.55 6.53
C PHE A 116 -5.74 -24.43 6.02
N ALA A 117 -6.98 -24.07 6.27
CA ALA A 117 -8.12 -24.82 5.74
C ALA A 117 -8.06 -24.93 4.21
N GLY A 118 -8.15 -26.14 3.67
CA GLY A 118 -8.10 -26.42 2.23
C GLY A 118 -6.70 -26.45 1.62
N PHE A 119 -5.64 -26.32 2.41
CA PHE A 119 -4.27 -26.42 1.90
C PHE A 119 -3.90 -27.83 1.53
N GLU A 120 -2.99 -27.96 0.57
CA GLU A 120 -2.37 -29.21 0.17
C GLU A 120 -1.00 -29.37 0.84
N LYS A 121 -0.67 -30.60 1.24
CA LYS A 121 0.66 -30.91 1.75
C LYS A 121 1.73 -30.62 0.69
N GLY A 122 2.86 -30.05 1.12
CA GLY A 122 3.93 -29.68 0.21
C GLY A 122 3.68 -28.39 -0.57
N SER A 123 2.66 -27.60 -0.21
CA SER A 123 2.38 -26.33 -0.86
C SER A 123 3.60 -25.41 -0.90
N GLN A 124 3.91 -24.87 -2.07
CA GLN A 124 5.01 -23.93 -2.27
C GLN A 124 4.68 -22.55 -1.68
N VAL A 125 5.62 -22.00 -0.93
CA VAL A 125 5.60 -20.66 -0.39
C VAL A 125 6.86 -19.88 -0.76
N TRP A 126 6.81 -18.56 -0.65
CA TRP A 126 7.94 -17.67 -0.92
C TRP A 126 8.53 -17.13 0.37
N MET A 127 9.79 -17.47 0.62
CA MET A 127 10.59 -16.94 1.72
C MET A 127 11.39 -15.72 1.26
N SER A 128 11.49 -14.69 2.11
CA SER A 128 12.29 -13.50 1.85
C SER A 128 12.64 -12.81 3.17
N HIS A 129 13.57 -13.39 3.93
CA HIS A 129 13.94 -12.84 5.23
C HIS A 129 15.42 -13.06 5.55
N GLY A 130 16.01 -12.11 6.26
CA GLY A 130 17.38 -12.20 6.78
C GLY A 130 17.45 -12.74 8.21
N ASP A 131 16.42 -12.46 9.01
CA ASP A 131 16.27 -12.95 10.38
C ASP A 131 15.28 -14.11 10.41
N THR A 132 15.51 -15.08 11.29
CA THR A 132 14.69 -16.28 11.43
C THR A 132 14.14 -16.39 12.85
N ILE A 133 12.87 -16.80 12.97
CA ILE A 133 12.26 -17.11 14.24
C ILE A 133 12.83 -18.44 14.74
N THR A 134 13.58 -18.41 15.86
CA THR A 134 14.22 -19.60 16.46
C THR A 134 13.47 -20.15 17.67
N ALA A 135 12.56 -19.33 18.24
CA ALA A 135 11.59 -19.77 19.25
C ALA A 135 10.32 -18.95 19.17
N ILE A 136 9.18 -19.60 19.36
CA ILE A 136 7.86 -18.95 19.52
C ILE A 136 7.50 -18.86 21.02
N PRO A 137 6.60 -17.93 21.41
CA PRO A 137 6.11 -17.87 22.79
C PRO A 137 5.42 -19.18 23.24
N GLU A 138 5.41 -19.48 24.54
CA GLU A 138 4.90 -20.74 25.09
C GLU A 138 3.41 -20.98 24.81
N ASP A 139 2.63 -19.91 24.67
CA ASP A 139 1.19 -19.96 24.37
C ASP A 139 0.87 -20.04 22.88
N TYR A 140 1.86 -20.35 22.04
CA TYR A 140 1.68 -20.54 20.60
C TYR A 140 2.01 -21.97 20.17
N ASP A 141 1.31 -22.45 19.15
CA ASP A 141 1.56 -23.72 18.49
C ASP A 141 2.14 -23.51 17.08
N ILE A 142 3.02 -24.42 16.66
CA ILE A 142 3.52 -24.48 15.29
C ILE A 142 2.39 -25.02 14.42
N ILE A 143 2.01 -24.27 13.39
CA ILE A 143 0.96 -24.69 12.44
C ILE A 143 1.49 -24.98 11.03
N ALA A 144 2.73 -24.58 10.72
CA ALA A 144 3.45 -25.05 9.53
C ALA A 144 4.96 -24.92 9.69
N SER A 145 5.71 -25.81 9.01
CA SER A 145 7.16 -25.75 8.87
C SER A 145 7.61 -26.12 7.46
N THR A 146 8.81 -25.65 7.07
CA THR A 146 9.56 -26.13 5.90
C THR A 146 10.72 -27.00 6.36
N GLY A 147 11.52 -27.55 5.44
CA GLY A 147 12.74 -28.28 5.77
C GLY A 147 13.75 -27.45 6.54
N ASP A 148 13.83 -26.15 6.26
CA ASP A 148 14.84 -25.25 6.82
C ASP A 148 14.24 -24.33 7.92
N VAL A 149 12.94 -24.00 7.87
CA VAL A 149 12.27 -23.11 8.82
C VAL A 149 11.27 -23.88 9.67
N LYS A 150 11.64 -24.15 10.91
CA LYS A 150 10.77 -24.83 11.89
C LYS A 150 9.49 -24.02 12.18
N TYR A 151 9.60 -22.73 12.30
CA TYR A 151 8.49 -21.82 12.65
C TYR A 151 8.01 -21.03 11.42
N ALA A 152 7.72 -21.75 10.32
CA ALA A 152 7.21 -21.12 9.10
C ALA A 152 5.83 -20.49 9.29
N ALA A 153 5.02 -21.08 10.19
CA ALA A 153 3.78 -20.46 10.67
C ALA A 153 3.45 -20.94 12.08
N PHE A 154 2.85 -20.06 12.87
CA PHE A 154 2.41 -20.35 14.23
C PHE A 154 1.15 -19.56 14.59
N ALA A 155 0.40 -20.04 15.58
CA ALA A 155 -0.83 -19.41 16.04
C ALA A 155 -0.94 -19.48 17.57
N SER A 156 -1.56 -18.47 18.18
CA SER A 156 -1.83 -18.49 19.61
C SER A 156 -2.91 -19.53 19.95
N LYS A 157 -2.73 -20.19 21.10
CA LYS A 157 -3.67 -21.16 21.66
C LYS A 157 -4.93 -20.50 22.23
N THR A 158 -4.80 -19.24 22.63
CA THR A 158 -5.81 -18.55 23.45
C THR A 158 -6.37 -17.30 22.79
N GLN A 159 -5.65 -16.73 21.82
CA GLN A 159 -6.02 -15.47 21.19
C GLN A 159 -6.13 -15.61 19.66
N PRO A 160 -6.90 -14.76 18.99
CA PRO A 160 -7.06 -14.82 17.53
C PRO A 160 -5.84 -14.22 16.82
N VAL A 161 -4.65 -14.83 17.01
CA VAL A 161 -3.38 -14.37 16.45
C VAL A 161 -2.74 -15.48 15.62
N TRP A 162 -2.40 -15.17 14.38
CA TRP A 162 -1.68 -16.02 13.45
C TRP A 162 -0.45 -15.29 12.92
N ALA A 163 0.56 -16.04 12.56
CA ALA A 163 1.79 -15.50 12.03
C ALA A 163 2.41 -16.45 11.00
N VAL A 164 2.89 -15.90 9.90
CA VAL A 164 3.57 -16.63 8.82
C VAL A 164 4.89 -15.95 8.48
N GLN A 165 5.99 -16.71 8.40
CA GLN A 165 7.30 -16.18 8.05
C GLN A 165 7.42 -15.90 6.54
N PHE A 166 6.65 -16.59 5.73
CA PHE A 166 6.61 -16.45 4.27
C PHE A 166 5.65 -15.34 3.82
N HIS A 167 5.68 -15.03 2.54
CA HIS A 167 4.85 -14.00 1.90
C HIS A 167 3.66 -14.62 1.15
N PRO A 168 2.46 -14.70 1.73
CA PRO A 168 1.28 -15.24 1.07
C PRO A 168 0.74 -14.33 -0.05
N GLU A 169 1.06 -13.05 -0.02
CA GLU A 169 0.58 -12.05 -0.96
C GLU A 169 1.20 -12.16 -2.36
N VAL A 170 2.41 -12.75 -2.45
CA VAL A 170 3.11 -12.87 -3.74
C VAL A 170 2.65 -14.10 -4.52
N TYR A 171 2.72 -14.02 -5.85
CA TYR A 171 2.22 -15.11 -6.71
C TYR A 171 3.04 -16.42 -6.61
N HIS A 172 4.27 -16.36 -6.09
CA HIS A 172 5.11 -17.52 -5.86
C HIS A 172 4.64 -18.40 -4.70
N SER A 173 3.81 -17.86 -3.81
CA SER A 173 3.08 -18.63 -2.80
C SER A 173 1.80 -19.14 -3.40
N LEU A 174 1.82 -20.39 -3.92
CA LEU A 174 0.77 -20.92 -4.80
C LEU A 174 -0.62 -20.90 -4.17
N GLN A 175 -0.73 -21.21 -2.88
CA GLN A 175 -1.98 -21.16 -2.12
C GLN A 175 -2.08 -19.90 -1.21
N GLY A 176 -1.23 -18.90 -1.45
CA GLY A 176 -1.22 -17.68 -0.64
C GLY A 176 -2.52 -16.90 -0.68
N LYS A 177 -3.22 -16.88 -1.83
CA LYS A 177 -4.56 -16.28 -1.93
C LYS A 177 -5.56 -16.98 -1.01
N MET A 178 -5.54 -18.32 -0.96
CA MET A 178 -6.40 -19.11 -0.08
C MET A 178 -6.12 -18.82 1.40
N LEU A 179 -4.83 -18.66 1.78
CA LEU A 179 -4.47 -18.27 3.15
C LEU A 179 -5.07 -16.92 3.53
N LEU A 180 -4.94 -15.93 2.66
CA LEU A 180 -5.51 -14.60 2.89
C LEU A 180 -7.04 -14.63 2.91
N GLU A 181 -7.68 -15.43 2.06
CA GLU A 181 -9.12 -15.67 2.09
C GLU A 181 -9.56 -16.30 3.41
N ASN A 182 -8.85 -17.34 3.88
CA ASN A 182 -9.12 -17.95 5.18
C ASN A 182 -9.01 -16.94 6.32
N PHE A 183 -8.02 -16.05 6.29
CA PHE A 183 -7.88 -15.01 7.30
C PHE A 183 -8.99 -13.96 7.17
N VAL A 184 -9.15 -13.33 6.02
CA VAL A 184 -10.03 -12.19 5.81
C VAL A 184 -11.50 -12.58 5.87
N VAL A 185 -11.88 -13.65 5.20
CA VAL A 185 -13.28 -14.06 5.07
C VAL A 185 -13.69 -15.00 6.22
N ASN A 186 -12.93 -16.09 6.40
CA ASN A 186 -13.36 -17.14 7.32
C ASN A 186 -13.03 -16.84 8.78
N ILE A 187 -11.93 -16.14 9.08
CA ILE A 187 -11.49 -15.80 10.44
C ILE A 187 -12.03 -14.44 10.86
N CYS A 188 -11.80 -13.38 10.06
CA CYS A 188 -12.28 -12.04 10.38
C CYS A 188 -13.78 -11.84 10.11
N GLY A 189 -14.40 -12.71 9.32
CA GLY A 189 -15.85 -12.66 9.04
C GLY A 189 -16.23 -11.51 8.10
N SER A 190 -15.39 -11.20 7.10
CA SER A 190 -15.73 -10.20 6.09
C SER A 190 -16.99 -10.58 5.32
N LYS A 191 -17.90 -9.62 5.17
CA LYS A 191 -19.13 -9.77 4.39
C LYS A 191 -18.93 -9.66 2.88
N GLN A 192 -17.71 -9.31 2.43
CA GLN A 192 -17.37 -9.18 1.02
C GLN A 192 -18.31 -8.21 0.27
N GLU A 193 -18.59 -7.05 0.88
CA GLU A 193 -19.50 -6.03 0.33
C GLU A 193 -18.75 -4.88 -0.38
N TRP A 194 -17.43 -4.95 -0.47
CA TRP A 194 -16.62 -3.94 -1.14
C TRP A 194 -16.52 -4.23 -2.64
N SER A 195 -16.64 -3.20 -3.45
CA SER A 195 -16.33 -3.26 -4.87
C SER A 195 -15.64 -1.98 -5.32
N ALA A 196 -14.93 -2.01 -6.44
CA ALA A 196 -14.34 -0.80 -7.01
C ALA A 196 -15.41 0.26 -7.34
N ALA A 197 -16.62 -0.17 -7.73
CA ALA A 197 -17.75 0.74 -8.00
C ALA A 197 -18.25 1.41 -6.71
N SER A 198 -18.46 0.65 -5.64
CA SER A 198 -18.88 1.21 -4.34
C SER A 198 -17.82 2.14 -3.75
N PHE A 199 -16.52 1.83 -3.96
CA PHE A 199 -15.43 2.73 -3.58
C PHE A 199 -15.48 4.06 -4.33
N VAL A 200 -15.75 4.05 -5.64
CA VAL A 200 -15.90 5.29 -6.43
C VAL A 200 -17.04 6.15 -5.89
N GLU A 201 -18.17 5.55 -5.55
CA GLU A 201 -19.33 6.27 -4.99
C GLU A 201 -19.01 6.89 -3.64
N SER A 202 -18.38 6.12 -2.73
CA SER A 202 -17.94 6.62 -1.42
C SER A 202 -16.92 7.74 -1.54
N ALA A 203 -15.89 7.56 -2.36
CA ALA A 203 -14.86 8.57 -2.59
C ALA A 203 -15.42 9.87 -3.17
N VAL A 204 -16.35 9.77 -4.12
CA VAL A 204 -17.04 10.95 -4.67
C VAL A 204 -17.84 11.68 -3.61
N GLN A 205 -18.51 10.94 -2.71
CA GLN A 205 -19.26 11.54 -1.61
C GLN A 205 -18.35 12.24 -0.59
N GLU A 206 -17.28 11.58 -0.18
CA GLU A 206 -16.28 12.15 0.73
C GLU A 206 -15.66 13.44 0.17
N ILE A 207 -15.28 13.43 -1.12
CA ILE A 207 -14.75 14.61 -1.81
C ILE A 207 -15.77 15.75 -1.78
N ARG A 208 -17.06 15.48 -2.05
CA ARG A 208 -18.13 16.49 -2.00
C ARG A 208 -18.28 17.10 -0.62
N GLU A 209 -18.23 16.29 0.42
CA GLU A 209 -18.34 16.74 1.80
C GLU A 209 -17.14 17.58 2.21
N GLN A 210 -15.93 17.18 1.81
CA GLN A 210 -14.70 17.86 2.16
C GLN A 210 -14.50 19.18 1.42
N VAL A 211 -14.78 19.19 0.11
CA VAL A 211 -14.52 20.34 -0.77
C VAL A 211 -15.70 21.31 -0.80
N GLY A 212 -16.91 20.80 -0.70
CA GLY A 212 -18.13 21.61 -0.81
C GLY A 212 -18.22 22.34 -2.15
N ASN A 213 -18.37 23.67 -2.08
CA ASN A 213 -18.47 24.53 -3.26
C ASN A 213 -17.12 25.19 -3.66
N ASP A 214 -16.03 24.84 -3.02
CA ASP A 214 -14.73 25.40 -3.30
C ASP A 214 -14.18 24.95 -4.66
N ARG A 215 -13.24 25.72 -5.19
CA ARG A 215 -12.52 25.35 -6.43
C ARG A 215 -11.28 24.55 -6.12
N VAL A 216 -11.02 23.57 -6.96
CA VAL A 216 -9.86 22.67 -6.89
C VAL A 216 -9.02 22.82 -8.14
N ILE A 217 -7.70 22.88 -7.96
CA ILE A 217 -6.71 22.78 -9.04
C ILE A 217 -6.06 21.40 -8.95
N LEU A 218 -5.88 20.74 -10.11
CA LEU A 218 -5.20 19.46 -10.22
C LEU A 218 -4.10 19.53 -11.26
N GLY A 219 -2.88 19.12 -10.90
CA GLY A 219 -1.81 18.88 -11.88
C GLY A 219 -2.03 17.55 -12.61
N LEU A 220 -2.08 17.58 -13.93
CA LEU A 220 -2.16 16.39 -14.77
C LEU A 220 -0.78 16.03 -15.32
N SER A 221 -0.45 14.74 -15.27
CA SER A 221 0.80 14.21 -15.86
C SER A 221 0.58 13.43 -17.17
N GLY A 222 -0.68 13.23 -17.57
CA GLY A 222 -1.02 12.32 -18.67
C GLY A 222 -1.00 10.84 -18.29
N GLY A 223 -0.60 10.50 -17.06
CA GLY A 223 -0.59 9.13 -16.52
C GLY A 223 -1.94 8.69 -15.98
N VAL A 224 -2.04 7.39 -15.67
CA VAL A 224 -3.29 6.75 -15.18
C VAL A 224 -3.75 7.36 -13.86
N ASP A 225 -2.84 7.53 -12.88
CA ASP A 225 -3.19 7.97 -11.52
C ASP A 225 -3.77 9.38 -11.52
N SER A 226 -3.12 10.34 -12.19
CA SER A 226 -3.63 11.70 -12.33
C SER A 226 -4.96 11.76 -13.09
N SER A 227 -5.15 10.88 -14.09
CA SER A 227 -6.40 10.79 -14.85
C SER A 227 -7.54 10.25 -13.99
N VAL A 228 -7.31 9.21 -13.19
CA VAL A 228 -8.29 8.67 -12.25
C VAL A 228 -8.68 9.73 -11.22
N CYS A 229 -7.70 10.43 -10.66
CA CYS A 229 -7.93 11.54 -9.73
C CYS A 229 -8.80 12.63 -10.36
N ALA A 230 -8.49 13.04 -11.61
CA ALA A 230 -9.28 14.04 -12.36
C ALA A 230 -10.74 13.60 -12.56
N VAL A 231 -10.95 12.35 -12.95
CA VAL A 231 -12.31 11.81 -13.18
C VAL A 231 -13.10 11.72 -11.89
N LEU A 232 -12.50 11.28 -10.79
CA LEU A 232 -13.16 11.24 -9.47
C LEU A 232 -13.56 12.63 -8.99
N LEU A 233 -12.62 13.58 -9.05
CA LEU A 233 -12.87 14.97 -8.69
C LEU A 233 -13.95 15.59 -9.59
N ASN A 234 -13.91 15.37 -10.90
CA ASN A 234 -14.90 15.88 -11.81
C ASN A 234 -16.30 15.32 -11.51
N LYS A 235 -16.41 14.03 -11.16
CA LYS A 235 -17.69 13.43 -10.70
C LYS A 235 -18.18 14.06 -9.39
N ALA A 236 -17.28 14.44 -8.51
CA ALA A 236 -17.62 15.01 -7.22
C ALA A 236 -18.03 16.48 -7.31
N ILE A 237 -17.23 17.33 -7.96
CA ILE A 237 -17.35 18.80 -7.91
C ILE A 237 -17.55 19.45 -9.29
N GLY A 238 -17.53 18.69 -10.38
CA GLY A 238 -17.85 19.17 -11.71
C GLY A 238 -17.02 20.38 -12.14
N LYS A 239 -17.68 21.47 -12.46
CA LYS A 239 -17.07 22.72 -12.98
C LYS A 239 -16.12 23.41 -11.98
N ASN A 240 -16.13 23.03 -10.72
CA ASN A 240 -15.23 23.57 -9.72
C ASN A 240 -13.81 22.97 -9.81
N LEU A 241 -13.62 21.95 -10.65
CA LEU A 241 -12.30 21.39 -10.96
C LEU A 241 -11.69 22.09 -12.15
N THR A 242 -10.44 22.54 -12.01
CA THR A 242 -9.58 22.97 -13.12
C THR A 242 -8.30 22.16 -13.12
N CYS A 243 -8.02 21.48 -14.21
CA CYS A 243 -6.81 20.70 -14.41
C CYS A 243 -5.77 21.49 -15.20
N ILE A 244 -4.50 21.39 -14.84
CA ILE A 244 -3.39 22.02 -15.57
C ILE A 244 -2.48 20.91 -16.09
N PHE A 245 -2.25 20.90 -17.41
CA PHE A 245 -1.35 19.97 -18.09
C PHE A 245 -0.22 20.75 -18.77
N VAL A 246 1.02 20.50 -18.36
CA VAL A 246 2.20 21.24 -18.83
C VAL A 246 2.94 20.41 -19.86
N ASP A 247 3.17 20.98 -21.05
CA ASP A 247 4.14 20.48 -22.01
C ASP A 247 5.51 21.07 -21.70
N HIS A 248 6.40 20.25 -21.20
CA HIS A 248 7.79 20.60 -20.88
C HIS A 248 8.75 20.31 -22.04
N GLY A 249 8.25 20.00 -23.24
CA GLY A 249 9.05 19.70 -24.42
C GLY A 249 9.69 18.32 -24.47
N MET A 250 9.58 17.52 -23.39
CA MET A 250 10.13 16.16 -23.28
C MET A 250 9.03 15.08 -23.29
N LEU A 251 7.80 15.45 -23.67
CA LEU A 251 6.72 14.52 -23.89
C LEU A 251 6.99 13.65 -25.12
N ARG A 252 6.33 12.49 -25.18
CA ARG A 252 6.41 11.64 -26.38
C ARG A 252 5.78 12.35 -27.58
N LYS A 253 6.17 11.93 -28.80
CA LYS A 253 5.64 12.49 -30.04
C LYS A 253 4.10 12.53 -30.03
N ASN A 254 3.55 13.75 -30.21
CA ASN A 254 2.12 14.04 -30.23
C ASN A 254 1.38 13.71 -28.91
N GLU A 255 2.08 13.50 -27.79
CA GLU A 255 1.46 13.13 -26.52
C GLU A 255 0.59 14.26 -25.99
N PHE A 256 1.07 15.51 -26.03
CA PHE A 256 0.31 16.68 -25.59
C PHE A 256 -1.07 16.74 -26.27
N THR A 257 -1.11 16.71 -27.59
CA THR A 257 -2.36 16.78 -28.36
C THR A 257 -3.29 15.62 -28.03
N LYS A 258 -2.74 14.38 -28.01
CA LYS A 258 -3.53 13.18 -27.72
C LYS A 258 -4.14 13.20 -26.31
N VAL A 259 -3.38 13.64 -25.33
CA VAL A 259 -3.83 13.75 -23.94
C VAL A 259 -4.91 14.80 -23.80
N MET A 260 -4.73 15.98 -24.42
CA MET A 260 -5.73 17.05 -24.42
C MET A 260 -7.06 16.61 -25.07
N GLU A 261 -6.98 15.90 -26.21
CA GLU A 261 -8.16 15.34 -26.87
C GLU A 261 -8.88 14.31 -25.99
N ALA A 262 -8.13 13.39 -25.37
CA ALA A 262 -8.68 12.38 -24.48
C ALA A 262 -9.41 13.01 -23.28
N TYR A 263 -8.82 14.02 -22.65
CA TYR A 263 -9.42 14.68 -21.50
C TYR A 263 -10.65 15.52 -21.88
N LYS A 264 -10.64 16.12 -23.07
CA LYS A 264 -11.84 16.79 -23.60
C LYS A 264 -13.00 15.80 -23.76
N GLY A 265 -12.70 14.58 -24.25
CA GLY A 265 -13.68 13.51 -24.36
C GLY A 265 -14.27 13.05 -23.00
N LEU A 266 -13.54 13.25 -21.89
CA LEU A 266 -13.99 12.96 -20.53
C LEU A 266 -14.74 14.11 -19.87
N GLY A 267 -14.93 15.24 -20.57
CA GLY A 267 -15.62 16.43 -20.03
C GLY A 267 -14.83 17.17 -18.95
N LEU A 268 -13.51 17.02 -18.92
CA LEU A 268 -12.63 17.72 -17.99
C LEU A 268 -12.33 19.14 -18.46
N ASN A 269 -12.28 20.09 -17.53
CA ASN A 269 -11.80 21.44 -17.79
C ASN A 269 -10.26 21.44 -17.65
N VAL A 270 -9.54 21.38 -18.77
CA VAL A 270 -8.08 21.27 -18.80
C VAL A 270 -7.46 22.49 -19.49
N ILE A 271 -6.53 23.12 -18.79
CA ILE A 271 -5.65 24.16 -19.32
C ILE A 271 -4.34 23.48 -19.76
N GLY A 272 -4.08 23.46 -21.07
CA GLY A 272 -2.81 22.99 -21.60
C GLY A 272 -1.84 24.18 -21.71
N VAL A 273 -0.62 23.99 -21.18
CA VAL A 273 0.43 25.02 -21.16
C VAL A 273 1.64 24.50 -21.89
N ASP A 274 2.01 25.13 -23.01
CA ASP A 274 3.29 24.86 -23.67
C ASP A 274 4.39 25.73 -23.03
N ALA A 275 5.27 25.09 -22.29
CA ALA A 275 6.42 25.69 -21.63
C ALA A 275 7.76 25.14 -22.20
N SER A 276 7.70 24.43 -23.32
CA SER A 276 8.85 23.72 -23.89
C SER A 276 10.09 24.61 -24.09
N GLU A 277 9.91 25.84 -24.54
CA GLU A 277 11.02 26.78 -24.73
C GLU A 277 11.76 27.12 -23.43
N GLN A 278 11.03 27.32 -22.33
CA GLN A 278 11.61 27.59 -21.03
C GLN A 278 12.46 26.39 -20.55
N PHE A 279 11.91 25.19 -20.62
CA PHE A 279 12.62 23.98 -20.18
C PHE A 279 13.87 23.71 -21.03
N PHE A 280 13.79 23.88 -22.35
CA PHE A 280 14.96 23.72 -23.24
C PHE A 280 16.05 24.73 -22.93
N LYS A 281 15.68 25.97 -22.66
CA LYS A 281 16.62 27.04 -22.33
C LYS A 281 17.36 26.71 -21.01
N ASP A 282 16.64 26.33 -19.99
CA ASP A 282 17.21 26.12 -18.65
C ASP A 282 17.99 24.80 -18.55
N LEU A 283 17.69 23.83 -19.41
CA LEU A 283 18.44 22.57 -19.52
C LEU A 283 19.65 22.66 -20.48
N ALA A 284 19.81 23.76 -21.21
CA ALA A 284 20.89 23.88 -22.18
C ALA A 284 22.27 23.76 -21.51
N GLY A 285 23.10 22.81 -22.01
CA GLY A 285 24.44 22.54 -21.47
C GLY A 285 24.50 21.78 -20.16
N VAL A 286 23.38 21.43 -19.55
CA VAL A 286 23.35 20.64 -18.32
C VAL A 286 23.52 19.17 -18.68
N THR A 287 24.58 18.52 -18.16
CA THR A 287 24.88 17.11 -18.43
C THR A 287 24.59 16.22 -17.23
N ASP A 288 24.74 16.74 -16.00
CA ASP A 288 24.52 16.00 -14.76
C ASP A 288 23.04 15.63 -14.59
N PRO A 289 22.73 14.33 -14.37
CA PRO A 289 21.34 13.88 -14.26
C PRO A 289 20.57 14.48 -13.06
N GLU A 290 21.24 14.66 -11.93
CA GLU A 290 20.61 15.19 -10.73
C GLU A 290 20.30 16.69 -10.88
N GLN A 291 21.19 17.44 -11.51
CA GLN A 291 20.91 18.84 -11.85
C GLN A 291 19.75 18.96 -12.83
N LYS A 292 19.68 18.07 -13.86
CA LYS A 292 18.52 18.04 -14.78
C LYS A 292 17.22 17.82 -14.00
N ARG A 293 17.19 16.83 -13.11
CA ARG A 293 16.01 16.52 -12.30
C ARG A 293 15.57 17.72 -11.47
N LYS A 294 16.50 18.42 -10.83
CA LYS A 294 16.21 19.62 -10.03
C LYS A 294 15.67 20.78 -10.87
N ILE A 295 16.25 21.02 -12.05
CA ILE A 295 15.78 22.06 -12.97
C ILE A 295 14.38 21.75 -13.46
N ILE A 296 14.13 20.53 -13.94
CA ILE A 296 12.81 20.11 -14.42
C ILE A 296 11.75 20.26 -13.32
N GLY A 297 12.06 19.83 -12.09
CA GLY A 297 11.14 19.96 -10.98
C GLY A 297 10.83 21.40 -10.61
N ARG A 298 11.86 22.26 -10.57
CA ARG A 298 11.70 23.70 -10.30
C ARG A 298 10.82 24.36 -11.37
N ASP A 299 11.18 24.19 -12.62
CA ASP A 299 10.51 24.86 -13.75
C ASP A 299 9.05 24.39 -13.85
N PHE A 300 8.79 23.09 -13.61
CA PHE A 300 7.43 22.57 -13.56
C PHE A 300 6.60 23.27 -12.47
N VAL A 301 7.14 23.40 -11.27
CA VAL A 301 6.46 24.09 -10.15
C VAL A 301 6.23 25.56 -10.46
N GLU A 302 7.20 26.25 -11.09
CA GLU A 302 7.06 27.66 -11.48
C GLU A 302 5.96 27.86 -12.52
N VAL A 303 5.95 27.06 -13.58
CA VAL A 303 4.92 27.13 -14.65
C VAL A 303 3.55 26.80 -14.07
N PHE A 304 3.46 25.71 -13.28
CA PHE A 304 2.21 25.32 -12.63
C PHE A 304 1.66 26.42 -11.73
N ASN A 305 2.50 27.02 -10.89
CA ASN A 305 2.10 28.08 -9.98
C ASN A 305 1.68 29.37 -10.73
N ALA A 306 2.34 29.68 -11.85
CA ALA A 306 1.97 30.83 -12.67
C ALA A 306 0.56 30.67 -13.27
N GLU A 307 0.20 29.45 -13.73
CA GLU A 307 -1.14 29.16 -14.21
C GLU A 307 -2.17 29.07 -13.08
N ALA A 308 -1.81 28.43 -11.97
CA ALA A 308 -2.68 28.30 -10.80
C ALA A 308 -3.11 29.67 -10.23
N LYS A 309 -2.20 30.66 -10.21
CA LYS A 309 -2.51 32.03 -9.75
C LYS A 309 -3.53 32.76 -10.62
N LYS A 310 -3.73 32.33 -11.87
CA LYS A 310 -4.75 32.91 -12.76
C LYS A 310 -6.16 32.42 -12.39
N ILE A 311 -6.25 31.31 -11.64
CA ILE A 311 -7.51 30.73 -11.20
C ILE A 311 -7.81 31.32 -9.83
N THR A 312 -8.60 32.39 -9.84
CA THR A 312 -9.06 33.06 -8.60
C THR A 312 -9.97 32.12 -7.81
N ASP A 313 -9.92 32.19 -6.50
CA ASP A 313 -10.78 31.45 -5.55
C ASP A 313 -10.54 29.94 -5.45
N ALA A 314 -9.45 29.41 -6.00
CA ALA A 314 -9.05 28.03 -5.76
C ALA A 314 -8.46 27.90 -4.35
N LYS A 315 -9.05 27.03 -3.52
CA LYS A 315 -8.62 26.78 -2.15
C LYS A 315 -7.90 25.44 -1.97
N TRP A 316 -8.04 24.55 -2.93
CA TRP A 316 -7.54 23.20 -2.86
C TRP A 316 -6.59 22.88 -4.02
N LEU A 317 -5.47 22.25 -3.68
CA LEU A 317 -4.59 21.60 -4.66
C LEU A 317 -4.76 20.09 -4.52
N ALA A 318 -5.19 19.44 -5.58
CA ALA A 318 -5.23 17.99 -5.67
C ALA A 318 -3.97 17.48 -6.36
N GLN A 319 -3.44 16.38 -5.85
CA GLN A 319 -2.25 15.74 -6.40
C GLN A 319 -2.40 14.23 -6.32
N GLY A 320 -2.11 13.54 -7.43
CA GLY A 320 -1.96 12.10 -7.45
C GLY A 320 -0.58 11.74 -6.90
N THR A 321 -0.55 10.97 -5.81
CA THR A 321 0.68 10.47 -5.20
C THR A 321 0.73 8.97 -5.35
N ILE A 322 1.78 8.45 -5.96
CA ILE A 322 2.02 7.01 -6.07
C ILE A 322 2.82 6.51 -4.86
N TYR A 323 2.68 5.22 -4.55
CA TYR A 323 3.33 4.63 -3.39
C TYR A 323 4.87 4.74 -3.39
N PRO A 324 5.59 4.57 -4.53
CA PRO A 324 7.03 4.82 -4.60
C PRO A 324 7.43 6.22 -4.13
N ASP A 325 6.69 7.26 -4.55
CA ASP A 325 6.97 8.65 -4.14
C ASP A 325 6.91 8.82 -2.62
N ARG A 326 5.98 8.10 -1.96
CA ARG A 326 5.85 8.13 -0.51
C ARG A 326 7.02 7.43 0.20
N ILE A 327 7.52 6.33 -0.35
CA ILE A 327 8.67 5.61 0.22
C ILE A 327 9.94 6.44 0.06
N GLU A 328 10.17 6.96 -1.15
CA GLU A 328 11.37 7.75 -1.46
C GLU A 328 11.43 9.07 -0.68
N SER A 329 10.28 9.70 -0.41
CA SER A 329 10.22 10.93 0.40
C SER A 329 10.58 10.72 1.87
N LEU A 330 10.55 9.47 2.35
CA LEU A 330 10.96 9.08 3.71
C LEU A 330 12.41 8.61 3.79
N SER A 331 13.10 8.43 2.67
CA SER A 331 14.53 8.13 2.65
C SER A 331 15.29 9.38 3.10
N ILE A 332 15.72 9.35 4.34
CA ILE A 332 16.62 10.35 4.92
C ILE A 332 17.97 10.18 4.23
N THR A 333 18.37 11.21 3.49
CA THR A 333 19.75 11.36 3.02
C THR A 333 20.66 11.63 4.19
#